data_0d37315e4d92deca02a6fb06c91c7913
#
_entry.id   0d37315e4d92deca02a6fb06c91c7913
#
_cell.length_a   1.000
_cell.length_b   1.000
_cell.length_c   1.000
_cell.angle_alpha   90.00
_cell.angle_beta   90.00
_cell.angle_gamma   90.00
#
_symmetry.space_group_name_H-M   'P 1'
#
loop_
_entity.id
_entity.type
_entity.pdbx_description
1 polymer ?
#
loop_
_entity_poly.entity_id
_entity_poly.type
_entity_poly.pdbx_seq_one_letter_code
_entity_poly.pdbx_strand_id
1 'polypeptide(L)'
;QLKQNKIPFIGTDKEVDITDISALEKFIKNVETESYFHSEQLTRAQRQIKWIINCSAYTNVEKAEEDVELATALNATGPQNIARVARNIGAKLIHISTDYVFNGKGTSPYNEDSAREPLGVYGKTKAEGEIAIQKEMSQFYIIRTAWLYGFDGKNFVYTMTNLMNSKEEIKVVNDQKGSPTCAVDLAEVVLKFIQKSEKAKSFFGKNSAPSYGIYHFTNEGETTWFDFAQEINKLGVKHQKINNNCKVQPCTSAEFAAK
;
A
#
# COMPACT_ATOMS: atom_id res chain seq x y z
N GLN A 1 -7.65 9.89 8.09
CA GLN A 1 -7.33 11.09 7.29
C GLN A 1 -8.57 11.62 6.55
N LEU A 2 -9.29 10.84 5.73
CA LEU A 2 -10.46 11.32 4.99
C LEU A 2 -11.55 11.86 5.94
N LYS A 3 -11.89 11.09 6.98
CA LYS A 3 -12.87 11.51 8.01
C LYS A 3 -12.46 12.80 8.72
N GLN A 4 -11.18 12.91 9.12
CA GLN A 4 -10.65 14.11 9.78
C GLN A 4 -10.73 15.35 8.89
N ASN A 5 -10.57 15.19 7.57
CA ASN A 5 -10.66 16.25 6.58
C ASN A 5 -12.07 16.45 6.02
N LYS A 6 -13.10 15.82 6.61
CA LYS A 6 -14.50 15.91 6.20
C LYS A 6 -14.73 15.58 4.73
N ILE A 7 -13.95 14.66 4.16
CA ILE A 7 -14.12 14.15 2.81
C ILE A 7 -15.05 12.94 2.88
N PRO A 8 -16.19 12.94 2.20
CA PRO A 8 -17.07 11.79 2.16
C PRO A 8 -16.35 10.59 1.52
N PHE A 9 -16.43 9.43 2.14
CA PHE A 9 -15.84 8.21 1.62
C PHE A 9 -16.63 6.98 2.05
N ILE A 10 -16.50 5.91 1.30
CA ILE A 10 -16.99 4.58 1.63
C ILE A 10 -15.76 3.66 1.67
N GLY A 11 -15.58 2.99 2.79
CA GLY A 11 -14.58 1.93 2.95
C GLY A 11 -15.25 0.58 2.73
N THR A 12 -14.58 -0.32 2.05
CA THR A 12 -14.98 -1.71 1.83
C THR A 12 -13.78 -2.62 1.98
N ASP A 13 -14.00 -3.87 2.33
CA ASP A 13 -12.99 -4.92 2.46
C ASP A 13 -13.47 -6.17 1.68
N LYS A 14 -13.47 -7.31 2.28
CA LYS A 14 -13.77 -8.62 1.65
C LYS A 14 -15.21 -8.77 1.14
N GLU A 15 -16.11 -7.91 1.57
CA GLU A 15 -17.50 -7.88 1.10
C GLU A 15 -17.63 -7.48 -0.37
N VAL A 16 -16.58 -6.88 -0.95
CA VAL A 16 -16.51 -6.57 -2.38
C VAL A 16 -15.33 -7.30 -3.00
N ASP A 17 -15.62 -8.37 -3.73
CA ASP A 17 -14.59 -9.11 -4.44
C ASP A 17 -14.07 -8.32 -5.64
N ILE A 18 -12.85 -7.83 -5.55
CA ILE A 18 -12.21 -7.07 -6.62
C ILE A 18 -11.85 -7.93 -7.84
N THR A 19 -11.80 -9.26 -7.67
CA THR A 19 -11.50 -10.19 -8.77
C THR A 19 -12.71 -10.43 -9.66
N ASP A 20 -13.92 -10.16 -9.15
CA ASP A 20 -15.18 -10.18 -9.92
C ASP A 20 -15.59 -8.76 -10.33
N ILE A 21 -15.44 -8.47 -11.63
CA ILE A 21 -15.82 -7.17 -12.18
C ILE A 21 -17.30 -6.85 -12.00
N SER A 22 -18.17 -7.86 -12.07
CA SER A 22 -19.62 -7.67 -11.91
C SER A 22 -19.98 -7.29 -10.47
N ALA A 23 -19.27 -7.86 -9.48
CA ALA A 23 -19.41 -7.49 -8.08
C ALA A 23 -18.98 -6.03 -7.85
N LEU A 24 -17.87 -5.60 -8.45
CA LEU A 24 -17.41 -4.20 -8.40
C LEU A 24 -18.42 -3.25 -9.04
N GLU A 25 -18.89 -3.54 -10.26
CA GLU A 25 -19.87 -2.70 -10.97
C GLU A 25 -21.20 -2.58 -10.19
N LYS A 26 -21.68 -3.68 -9.62
CA LYS A 26 -22.86 -3.71 -8.75
C LYS A 26 -22.65 -2.85 -7.50
N PHE A 27 -21.50 -2.98 -6.85
CA PHE A 27 -21.17 -2.19 -5.67
C PHE A 27 -21.19 -0.69 -6.01
N ILE A 28 -20.47 -0.27 -7.04
CA ILE A 28 -20.41 1.12 -7.51
C ILE A 28 -21.81 1.67 -7.80
N LYS A 29 -22.62 0.92 -8.53
CA LYS A 29 -24.00 1.31 -8.85
C LYS A 29 -24.84 1.51 -7.58
N ASN A 30 -24.70 0.64 -6.60
CA ASN A 30 -25.41 0.76 -5.33
C ASN A 30 -24.95 2.00 -4.53
N VAL A 31 -23.65 2.32 -4.57
CA VAL A 31 -23.11 3.53 -3.95
C VAL A 31 -23.71 4.80 -4.56
N GLU A 32 -23.80 4.86 -5.89
CA GLU A 32 -24.31 6.04 -6.59
C GLU A 32 -25.85 6.19 -6.47
N THR A 33 -26.57 5.09 -6.29
CA THR A 33 -28.03 5.12 -6.38
C THR A 33 -28.75 5.37 -5.07
N GLU A 34 -28.31 4.95 -3.88
CA GLU A 34 -29.18 5.22 -2.71
C GLU A 34 -28.64 4.92 -1.30
N SER A 35 -27.87 3.87 -1.06
CA SER A 35 -27.97 3.24 0.26
C SER A 35 -26.84 3.51 1.24
N TYR A 36 -25.70 4.01 0.81
CA TYR A 36 -24.50 4.06 1.64
C TYR A 36 -24.30 5.38 2.41
N PHE A 37 -24.96 6.45 1.96
CA PHE A 37 -24.89 7.75 2.63
C PHE A 37 -26.07 7.91 3.59
N HIS A 38 -26.01 7.25 4.74
CA HIS A 38 -27.07 7.25 5.76
C HIS A 38 -27.32 8.60 6.45
N SER A 39 -26.60 9.63 6.11
CA SER A 39 -26.83 10.96 6.66
C SER A 39 -26.53 12.00 5.63
N GLU A 40 -27.55 12.79 5.35
CA GLU A 40 -27.57 14.03 4.59
C GLU A 40 -27.95 13.91 3.12
N GLN A 41 -28.77 14.86 2.76
CA GLN A 41 -29.34 15.08 1.44
C GLN A 41 -28.25 15.43 0.40
N LEU A 42 -27.38 14.46 0.09
CA LEU A 42 -26.42 14.64 -0.99
C LEU A 42 -27.13 14.67 -2.33
N THR A 43 -26.84 15.69 -3.13
CA THR A 43 -27.30 15.76 -4.52
C THR A 43 -26.68 14.62 -5.34
N ARG A 44 -27.31 14.27 -6.48
CA ARG A 44 -26.76 13.26 -7.40
C ARG A 44 -25.32 13.54 -7.80
N ALA A 45 -24.95 14.81 -8.01
CA ALA A 45 -23.58 15.20 -8.32
C ALA A 45 -22.58 14.98 -7.17
N GLN A 46 -23.05 15.06 -5.92
CA GLN A 46 -22.22 14.79 -4.72
C GLN A 46 -22.06 13.30 -4.43
N ARG A 47 -22.91 12.44 -4.99
CA ARG A 47 -22.81 10.98 -4.89
C ARG A 47 -21.88 10.37 -5.94
N GLN A 48 -21.47 11.13 -6.95
CA GLN A 48 -20.57 10.65 -7.98
C GLN A 48 -19.20 10.30 -7.37
N ILE A 49 -18.75 9.08 -7.59
CA ILE A 49 -17.43 8.63 -7.16
C ILE A 49 -16.37 9.31 -8.04
N LYS A 50 -15.54 10.13 -7.43
CA LYS A 50 -14.45 10.85 -8.11
C LYS A 50 -13.12 10.14 -8.03
N TRP A 51 -12.92 9.35 -6.98
CA TRP A 51 -11.69 8.65 -6.68
C TRP A 51 -11.95 7.23 -6.18
N ILE A 52 -11.17 6.30 -6.66
CA ILE A 52 -11.04 4.97 -6.06
C ILE A 52 -9.62 4.85 -5.50
N ILE A 53 -9.51 4.44 -4.24
CA ILE A 53 -8.22 4.18 -3.59
C ILE A 53 -8.13 2.68 -3.37
N ASN A 54 -7.26 2.00 -4.12
CA ASN A 54 -7.04 0.58 -3.98
C ASN A 54 -5.88 0.30 -3.03
N CYS A 55 -6.22 -0.16 -1.82
CA CYS A 55 -5.29 -0.66 -0.82
C CYS A 55 -5.32 -2.19 -0.70
N SER A 56 -6.18 -2.88 -1.47
CA SER A 56 -6.28 -4.33 -1.41
C SER A 56 -5.11 -5.00 -2.12
N ALA A 57 -4.61 -6.07 -1.52
CA ALA A 57 -3.54 -6.89 -2.09
C ALA A 57 -3.42 -8.23 -1.36
N TYR A 58 -2.88 -9.23 -2.02
CA TYR A 58 -2.26 -10.38 -1.39
C TYR A 58 -0.87 -9.97 -0.89
N THR A 59 -0.67 -9.86 0.42
CA THR A 59 0.53 -9.25 1.02
C THR A 59 1.48 -10.23 1.70
N ASN A 60 1.12 -11.51 1.81
CA ASN A 60 2.01 -12.51 2.37
C ASN A 60 3.03 -12.95 1.31
N VAL A 61 4.23 -12.36 1.39
CA VAL A 61 5.30 -12.56 0.39
C VAL A 61 5.72 -14.02 0.26
N GLU A 62 5.93 -14.70 1.39
CA GLU A 62 6.35 -16.12 1.41
C GLU A 62 5.25 -17.03 0.88
N LYS A 63 4.03 -16.86 1.39
CA LYS A 63 2.92 -17.71 0.98
C LYS A 63 2.45 -17.47 -0.46
N ALA A 64 2.79 -16.35 -1.06
CA ALA A 64 2.51 -16.07 -2.46
C ALA A 64 3.18 -17.09 -3.41
N GLU A 65 4.32 -17.68 -3.02
CA GLU A 65 5.01 -18.72 -3.80
C GLU A 65 4.18 -20.02 -3.90
N GLU A 66 3.30 -20.27 -2.92
CA GLU A 66 2.38 -21.40 -2.90
C GLU A 66 1.00 -21.04 -3.46
N ASP A 67 0.51 -19.83 -3.20
CA ASP A 67 -0.83 -19.34 -3.55
C ASP A 67 -0.79 -18.47 -4.84
N VAL A 68 -0.08 -18.90 -5.88
CA VAL A 68 0.18 -18.10 -7.11
C VAL A 68 -1.10 -17.58 -7.75
N GLU A 69 -2.12 -18.43 -7.88
CA GLU A 69 -3.40 -18.07 -8.51
C GLU A 69 -4.13 -16.98 -7.72
N LEU A 70 -4.20 -17.11 -6.39
CA LEU A 70 -4.84 -16.12 -5.53
C LEU A 70 -4.05 -14.82 -5.50
N ALA A 71 -2.72 -14.90 -5.45
CA ALA A 71 -1.86 -13.73 -5.51
C ALA A 71 -2.03 -12.98 -6.85
N THR A 72 -2.11 -13.70 -7.97
CA THR A 72 -2.37 -13.11 -9.30
C THR A 72 -3.76 -12.49 -9.37
N ALA A 73 -4.78 -13.18 -8.89
CA ALA A 73 -6.14 -12.66 -8.87
C ALA A 73 -6.24 -11.35 -8.10
N LEU A 74 -5.68 -11.29 -6.88
CA LEU A 74 -5.76 -10.10 -6.02
C LEU A 74 -4.80 -8.98 -6.42
N ASN A 75 -3.59 -9.30 -6.91
CA ASN A 75 -2.57 -8.31 -7.19
C ASN A 75 -2.53 -7.84 -8.66
N ALA A 76 -3.06 -8.61 -9.60
CA ALA A 76 -3.08 -8.25 -11.02
C ALA A 76 -4.51 -8.08 -11.56
N THR A 77 -5.35 -9.13 -11.50
CA THR A 77 -6.72 -9.08 -12.04
C THR A 77 -7.60 -8.06 -11.30
N GLY A 78 -7.53 -8.05 -9.96
CA GLY A 78 -8.29 -7.11 -9.13
C GLY A 78 -7.98 -5.63 -9.48
N PRO A 79 -6.71 -5.19 -9.46
CA PRO A 79 -6.31 -3.85 -9.91
C PRO A 79 -6.74 -3.53 -11.36
N GLN A 80 -6.68 -4.49 -12.27
CA GLN A 80 -7.19 -4.32 -13.65
C GLN A 80 -8.69 -4.02 -13.66
N ASN A 81 -9.48 -4.82 -12.94
CA ASN A 81 -10.93 -4.63 -12.85
C ASN A 81 -11.27 -3.26 -12.24
N ILE A 82 -10.58 -2.90 -11.14
CA ILE A 82 -10.76 -1.58 -10.50
C ILE A 82 -10.44 -0.45 -11.49
N ALA A 83 -9.33 -0.54 -12.23
CA ALA A 83 -8.94 0.48 -13.22
C ALA A 83 -9.98 0.59 -14.34
N ARG A 84 -10.51 -0.53 -14.84
CA ARG A 84 -11.56 -0.57 -15.85
C ARG A 84 -12.84 0.07 -15.36
N VAL A 85 -13.29 -0.28 -14.15
CA VAL A 85 -14.49 0.31 -13.55
C VAL A 85 -14.27 1.81 -13.29
N ALA A 86 -13.13 2.21 -12.74
CA ALA A 86 -12.79 3.62 -12.53
C ALA A 86 -12.86 4.42 -13.83
N ARG A 87 -12.26 3.92 -14.91
CA ARG A 87 -12.35 4.54 -16.25
C ARG A 87 -13.79 4.67 -16.73
N ASN A 88 -14.59 3.62 -16.60
CA ASN A 88 -15.98 3.59 -17.10
C ASN A 88 -16.86 4.62 -16.41
N ILE A 89 -16.65 4.91 -15.13
CA ILE A 89 -17.41 5.93 -14.37
C ILE A 89 -16.74 7.31 -14.37
N GLY A 90 -15.58 7.47 -15.02
CA GLY A 90 -14.81 8.73 -15.04
C GLY A 90 -14.13 9.08 -13.72
N ALA A 91 -13.93 8.10 -12.83
CA ALA A 91 -13.17 8.26 -11.59
C ALA A 91 -11.67 8.13 -11.83
N LYS A 92 -10.89 8.73 -10.94
CA LYS A 92 -9.44 8.60 -10.87
C LYS A 92 -9.06 7.48 -9.91
N LEU A 93 -7.89 6.88 -10.12
CA LEU A 93 -7.40 5.76 -9.31
C LEU A 93 -6.11 6.13 -8.56
N ILE A 94 -6.06 5.78 -7.28
CA ILE A 94 -4.81 5.66 -6.52
C ILE A 94 -4.63 4.17 -6.18
N HIS A 95 -3.47 3.60 -6.53
CA HIS A 95 -3.14 2.21 -6.24
C HIS A 95 -1.86 2.12 -5.41
N ILE A 96 -1.91 1.40 -4.29
CA ILE A 96 -0.73 1.17 -3.46
C ILE A 96 0.03 -0.05 -3.97
N SER A 97 1.28 0.18 -4.37
CA SER A 97 2.21 -0.84 -4.86
C SER A 97 3.40 -1.00 -3.90
N THR A 98 4.44 -1.66 -4.34
CA THR A 98 5.57 -2.10 -3.52
C THR A 98 6.91 -1.93 -4.24
N ASP A 99 7.99 -1.83 -3.47
CA ASP A 99 9.37 -1.92 -3.91
C ASP A 99 9.77 -3.33 -4.40
N TYR A 100 9.02 -4.38 -4.03
CA TYR A 100 9.25 -5.76 -4.53
C TYR A 100 9.09 -5.93 -6.04
N VAL A 101 8.65 -4.91 -6.75
CA VAL A 101 8.68 -4.87 -8.23
C VAL A 101 10.11 -4.80 -8.78
N PHE A 102 11.10 -4.52 -7.95
CA PHE A 102 12.52 -4.49 -8.28
C PHE A 102 13.26 -5.76 -7.82
N ASN A 103 14.46 -5.98 -8.36
CA ASN A 103 15.29 -7.14 -8.02
C ASN A 103 16.13 -7.00 -6.74
N GLY A 104 16.13 -5.83 -6.10
CA GLY A 104 16.89 -5.56 -4.88
C GLY A 104 18.43 -5.55 -5.03
N LYS A 105 18.97 -5.60 -6.27
CA LYS A 105 20.42 -5.65 -6.54
C LYS A 105 21.04 -4.26 -6.74
N GLY A 106 20.23 -3.20 -6.67
CA GLY A 106 20.70 -1.83 -6.82
C GLY A 106 21.63 -1.42 -5.69
N THR A 107 22.68 -0.67 -6.02
CA THR A 107 23.61 -0.05 -5.05
C THR A 107 23.20 1.39 -4.70
N SER A 108 22.18 1.91 -5.33
CA SER A 108 21.57 3.21 -5.12
C SER A 108 20.05 3.08 -5.11
N PRO A 109 19.30 4.05 -4.58
CA PRO A 109 17.85 4.02 -4.61
C PRO A 109 17.31 3.86 -6.04
N TYR A 110 16.30 3.00 -6.22
CA TYR A 110 15.56 2.90 -7.47
C TYR A 110 14.72 4.15 -7.68
N ASN A 111 14.59 4.61 -8.91
CA ASN A 111 13.64 5.66 -9.30
C ASN A 111 12.38 5.03 -9.94
N GLU A 112 11.40 5.86 -10.22
CA GLU A 112 10.10 5.42 -10.76
C GLU A 112 10.22 4.78 -12.14
N ASP A 113 11.21 5.21 -12.95
CA ASP A 113 11.48 4.71 -14.30
C ASP A 113 12.40 3.47 -14.34
N SER A 114 12.93 3.05 -13.19
CA SER A 114 13.75 1.84 -13.10
C SER A 114 12.97 0.61 -13.58
N ALA A 115 13.65 -0.28 -14.31
CA ALA A 115 13.06 -1.50 -14.84
C ALA A 115 12.47 -2.36 -13.70
N ARG A 116 11.27 -2.90 -13.92
CA ARG A 116 10.66 -3.87 -13.02
C ARG A 116 11.29 -5.24 -13.29
N GLU A 117 11.96 -5.78 -12.30
CA GLU A 117 12.61 -7.09 -12.36
C GLU A 117 12.33 -7.90 -11.09
N PRO A 118 11.05 -8.17 -10.77
CA PRO A 118 10.68 -8.84 -9.54
C PRO A 118 11.21 -10.26 -9.47
N LEU A 119 11.68 -10.70 -8.31
CA LEU A 119 12.23 -12.04 -8.12
C LEU A 119 11.16 -13.08 -7.74
N GLY A 120 10.29 -12.76 -6.79
CA GLY A 120 9.26 -13.67 -6.28
C GLY A 120 7.86 -13.40 -6.86
N VAL A 121 6.93 -14.30 -6.59
CA VAL A 121 5.54 -14.25 -7.06
C VAL A 121 4.81 -12.98 -6.58
N TYR A 122 5.00 -12.58 -5.32
CA TYR A 122 4.41 -11.34 -4.81
C TYR A 122 4.81 -10.12 -5.67
N GLY A 123 6.10 -9.94 -5.89
CA GLY A 123 6.61 -8.82 -6.69
C GLY A 123 6.14 -8.88 -8.14
N LYS A 124 6.14 -10.09 -8.77
CA LYS A 124 5.66 -10.31 -10.13
C LYS A 124 4.19 -9.94 -10.30
N THR A 125 3.33 -10.44 -9.43
CA THR A 125 1.89 -10.17 -9.49
C THR A 125 1.57 -8.71 -9.21
N LYS A 126 2.29 -8.04 -8.31
CA LYS A 126 2.17 -6.59 -8.09
C LYS A 126 2.61 -5.79 -9.32
N ALA A 127 3.72 -6.17 -9.96
CA ALA A 127 4.19 -5.51 -11.20
C ALA A 127 3.20 -5.69 -12.36
N GLU A 128 2.59 -6.88 -12.50
CA GLU A 128 1.52 -7.15 -13.45
C GLU A 128 0.31 -6.25 -13.21
N GLY A 129 -0.09 -6.03 -11.95
CA GLY A 129 -1.15 -5.10 -11.58
C GLY A 129 -0.86 -3.66 -11.98
N GLU A 130 0.38 -3.17 -11.77
CA GLU A 130 0.80 -1.85 -12.26
C GLU A 130 0.66 -1.74 -13.78
N ILE A 131 1.13 -2.75 -14.52
CA ILE A 131 1.05 -2.79 -15.98
C ILE A 131 -0.42 -2.82 -16.44
N ALA A 132 -1.27 -3.59 -15.76
CA ALA A 132 -2.69 -3.69 -16.07
C ALA A 132 -3.39 -2.34 -15.88
N ILE A 133 -3.14 -1.63 -14.78
CA ILE A 133 -3.68 -0.27 -14.55
C ILE A 133 -3.25 0.68 -15.67
N GLN A 134 -1.95 0.69 -16.03
CA GLN A 134 -1.40 1.56 -17.07
C GLN A 134 -2.04 1.31 -18.46
N LYS A 135 -2.42 0.06 -18.74
CA LYS A 135 -3.12 -0.30 -19.99
C LYS A 135 -4.60 0.12 -19.99
N GLU A 136 -5.26 0.06 -18.83
CA GLU A 136 -6.70 0.31 -18.74
C GLU A 136 -7.05 1.80 -18.67
N MET A 137 -6.22 2.64 -18.02
CA MET A 137 -6.54 4.05 -17.82
C MET A 137 -5.30 4.94 -17.74
N SER A 138 -5.50 6.25 -17.98
CA SER A 138 -4.42 7.25 -17.89
C SER A 138 -4.50 8.13 -16.64
N GLN A 139 -5.63 8.19 -15.94
CA GLN A 139 -5.83 9.05 -14.77
C GLN A 139 -5.61 8.27 -13.47
N PHE A 140 -4.36 7.88 -13.23
CA PHE A 140 -3.99 7.10 -12.06
C PHE A 140 -2.74 7.65 -11.37
N TYR A 141 -2.63 7.34 -10.08
CA TYR A 141 -1.39 7.39 -9.31
C TYR A 141 -1.10 6.01 -8.74
N ILE A 142 0.04 5.43 -9.10
CA ILE A 142 0.56 4.23 -8.48
C ILE A 142 1.62 4.68 -7.48
N ILE A 143 1.46 4.37 -6.21
CA ILE A 143 2.40 4.74 -5.14
C ILE A 143 3.08 3.47 -4.65
N ARG A 144 4.35 3.30 -5.01
CA ARG A 144 5.19 2.23 -4.48
C ARG A 144 5.70 2.63 -3.11
N THR A 145 5.56 1.74 -2.15
CA THR A 145 6.04 1.93 -0.78
C THR A 145 6.83 0.72 -0.33
N ALA A 146 7.55 0.84 0.78
CA ALA A 146 8.37 -0.21 1.36
C ALA A 146 8.14 -0.31 2.87
N TRP A 147 8.25 -1.51 3.44
CA TRP A 147 8.29 -1.78 4.88
C TRP A 147 7.17 -1.07 5.66
N LEU A 148 5.94 -1.18 5.14
CA LEU A 148 4.77 -0.48 5.67
C LEU A 148 4.42 -1.00 7.07
N TYR A 149 4.27 -0.09 8.03
CA TYR A 149 3.81 -0.37 9.38
C TYR A 149 2.77 0.66 9.84
N GLY A 150 1.93 0.27 10.79
CA GLY A 150 0.88 1.15 11.28
C GLY A 150 0.19 0.59 12.52
N PHE A 151 -0.86 1.27 12.94
CA PHE A 151 -1.61 0.91 14.16
C PHE A 151 -2.54 -0.29 13.97
N ASP A 152 -2.91 -0.60 12.74
CA ASP A 152 -3.83 -1.67 12.40
C ASP A 152 -3.14 -2.77 11.60
N GLY A 153 -3.63 -3.99 11.76
CA GLY A 153 -3.15 -5.16 11.02
C GLY A 153 -1.80 -5.68 11.49
N LYS A 154 -1.39 -6.82 10.91
CA LYS A 154 -0.08 -7.43 11.17
C LYS A 154 1.00 -6.61 10.48
N ASN A 155 2.05 -6.26 11.19
CA ASN A 155 3.22 -5.58 10.64
C ASN A 155 4.48 -5.93 11.44
N PHE A 156 5.64 -5.50 10.93
CA PHE A 156 6.94 -5.82 11.52
C PHE A 156 7.08 -5.33 12.97
N VAL A 157 6.55 -4.13 13.28
CA VAL A 157 6.64 -3.57 14.65
C VAL A 157 5.93 -4.48 15.65
N TYR A 158 4.69 -4.89 15.36
CA TYR A 158 3.95 -5.81 16.24
C TYR A 158 4.56 -7.19 16.30
N THR A 159 5.06 -7.70 15.16
CA THR A 159 5.74 -9.00 15.11
C THR A 159 6.97 -8.99 16.01
N MET A 160 7.82 -7.98 15.89
CA MET A 160 9.03 -7.85 16.72
C MET A 160 8.68 -7.66 18.20
N THR A 161 7.70 -6.81 18.52
CA THR A 161 7.25 -6.60 19.89
C THR A 161 6.78 -7.92 20.55
N ASN A 162 6.00 -8.72 19.83
CA ASN A 162 5.51 -10.00 20.33
C ASN A 162 6.63 -11.02 20.50
N LEU A 163 7.54 -11.10 19.51
CA LEU A 163 8.71 -12.00 19.60
C LEU A 163 9.63 -11.62 20.76
N MET A 164 9.89 -10.35 20.97
CA MET A 164 10.74 -9.85 22.05
C MET A 164 10.11 -10.09 23.45
N ASN A 165 8.78 -10.11 23.56
CA ASN A 165 8.11 -10.45 24.81
C ASN A 165 8.07 -11.98 25.08
N SER A 166 8.23 -12.82 24.06
CA SER A 166 8.07 -14.27 24.18
C SER A 166 9.35 -15.07 24.08
N LYS A 167 10.47 -14.45 23.63
CA LYS A 167 11.75 -15.12 23.43
C LYS A 167 12.88 -14.42 24.15
N GLU A 168 13.88 -15.19 24.57
CA GLU A 168 15.12 -14.65 25.16
C GLU A 168 16.07 -14.06 24.11
N GLU A 169 16.01 -14.60 22.89
CA GLU A 169 16.83 -14.15 21.76
C GLU A 169 16.06 -14.26 20.45
N ILE A 170 16.26 -13.28 19.56
CA ILE A 170 15.79 -13.29 18.17
C ILE A 170 16.93 -12.93 17.23
N LYS A 171 16.92 -13.52 16.03
CA LYS A 171 17.84 -13.15 14.93
C LYS A 171 17.09 -12.37 13.87
N VAL A 172 17.66 -11.24 13.45
CA VAL A 172 17.05 -10.34 12.46
C VAL A 172 18.05 -10.01 11.36
N VAL A 173 17.57 -10.00 10.12
CA VAL A 173 18.38 -9.76 8.91
C VAL A 173 19.02 -8.36 8.94
N ASN A 174 20.32 -8.30 8.66
CA ASN A 174 21.13 -7.07 8.70
C ASN A 174 21.81 -6.72 7.35
N ASP A 175 21.63 -7.54 6.33
CA ASP A 175 22.19 -7.34 4.99
C ASP A 175 21.16 -6.85 3.97
N GLN A 176 19.95 -6.51 4.41
CA GLN A 176 18.92 -5.86 3.61
C GLN A 176 18.70 -4.45 4.12
N LYS A 177 18.78 -3.49 3.20
CA LYS A 177 18.57 -2.06 3.44
C LYS A 177 17.26 -1.58 2.85
N GLY A 178 16.59 -0.69 3.56
CA GLY A 178 15.34 -0.11 3.12
C GLY A 178 14.92 1.08 3.98
N SER A 179 13.74 1.61 3.69
CA SER A 179 13.16 2.75 4.41
C SER A 179 11.78 2.36 4.92
N PRO A 180 11.59 2.17 6.23
CA PRO A 180 10.27 1.90 6.80
C PRO A 180 9.29 3.04 6.49
N THR A 181 8.03 2.71 6.26
CA THR A 181 6.98 3.68 5.94
C THR A 181 5.85 3.60 6.97
N CYS A 182 5.54 4.73 7.60
CA CYS A 182 4.37 4.84 8.46
C CYS A 182 3.09 4.95 7.61
N ALA A 183 2.11 4.09 7.87
CA ALA A 183 0.85 4.08 7.13
C ALA A 183 0.05 5.39 7.27
N VAL A 184 0.21 6.11 8.39
CA VAL A 184 -0.42 7.42 8.59
C VAL A 184 0.16 8.44 7.62
N ASP A 185 1.49 8.45 7.43
CA ASP A 185 2.17 9.38 6.53
C ASP A 185 1.82 9.06 5.07
N LEU A 186 1.78 7.77 4.70
CA LEU A 186 1.32 7.34 3.38
C LEU A 186 -0.13 7.80 3.12
N ALA A 187 -1.02 7.66 4.11
CA ALA A 187 -2.40 8.13 3.99
C ALA A 187 -2.50 9.65 3.83
N GLU A 188 -1.62 10.42 4.48
CA GLU A 188 -1.52 11.87 4.24
C GLU A 188 -1.08 12.19 2.81
N VAL A 189 -0.11 11.45 2.28
CA VAL A 189 0.36 11.62 0.90
C VAL A 189 -0.76 11.33 -0.09
N VAL A 190 -1.49 10.22 0.09
CA VAL A 190 -2.69 9.89 -0.70
C VAL A 190 -3.69 11.05 -0.69
N LEU A 191 -3.98 11.60 0.49
CA LEU A 191 -4.88 12.75 0.62
C LEU A 191 -4.34 13.99 -0.11
N LYS A 192 -3.04 14.26 -0.03
CA LYS A 192 -2.41 15.39 -0.75
C LYS A 192 -2.51 15.23 -2.27
N PHE A 193 -2.37 14.02 -2.82
CA PHE A 193 -2.60 13.75 -4.24
C PHE A 193 -4.04 14.10 -4.65
N ILE A 194 -5.03 13.65 -3.88
CA ILE A 194 -6.44 13.97 -4.13
C ILE A 194 -6.67 15.49 -4.11
N GLN A 195 -6.26 16.15 -3.02
CA GLN A 195 -6.49 17.58 -2.84
C GLN A 195 -5.82 18.45 -3.91
N LYS A 196 -4.56 18.14 -4.28
CA LYS A 196 -3.87 18.89 -5.33
C LYS A 196 -4.50 18.65 -6.70
N SER A 197 -4.93 17.43 -7.00
CA SER A 197 -5.60 17.10 -8.27
C SER A 197 -6.98 17.76 -8.41
N GLU A 198 -7.70 17.96 -7.30
CA GLU A 198 -8.99 18.65 -7.32
C GLU A 198 -8.85 20.18 -7.41
N LYS A 199 -7.85 20.76 -6.73
CA LYS A 199 -7.58 22.20 -6.77
C LYS A 199 -7.10 22.70 -8.12
N ALA A 200 -6.40 21.88 -8.89
CA ALA A 200 -5.88 22.25 -10.21
C ALA A 200 -6.99 22.55 -11.26
N LYS A 201 -8.24 22.21 -10.97
CA LYS A 201 -9.42 22.58 -11.78
C LYS A 201 -9.89 24.01 -11.54
N SER A 202 -9.34 24.74 -10.57
CA SER A 202 -9.73 26.11 -10.21
C SER A 202 -8.89 27.14 -10.97
N PHE A 203 -9.55 27.86 -11.84
CA PHE A 203 -9.27 29.15 -12.48
C PHE A 203 -7.87 29.77 -12.39
N PHE A 204 -7.27 30.05 -13.57
CA PHE A 204 -6.05 30.84 -13.82
C PHE A 204 -4.70 30.32 -13.29
N GLY A 205 -3.94 29.70 -14.17
CA GLY A 205 -2.48 29.65 -14.11
C GLY A 205 -1.88 28.41 -13.45
N LYS A 206 -0.88 27.85 -14.07
CA LYS A 206 -0.02 26.70 -13.74
C LYS A 206 -0.71 25.53 -13.02
N ASN A 207 -0.98 24.48 -13.76
CA ASN A 207 -1.42 23.18 -13.22
C ASN A 207 -0.50 22.78 -12.07
N SER A 208 -0.95 22.92 -10.83
CA SER A 208 -0.20 22.48 -9.64
C SER A 208 -0.50 21.03 -9.25
N ALA A 209 -1.32 20.33 -10.04
CA ALA A 209 -1.58 18.91 -9.84
C ALA A 209 -0.33 18.09 -10.17
N PRO A 210 -0.01 17.06 -9.39
CA PRO A 210 0.97 16.08 -9.80
C PRO A 210 0.57 15.44 -11.14
N SER A 211 1.53 15.16 -12.00
CA SER A 211 1.28 14.39 -13.23
C SER A 211 0.79 13.00 -12.89
N TYR A 212 -0.16 12.46 -13.65
CA TYR A 212 -0.53 11.05 -13.50
C TYR A 212 0.68 10.15 -13.80
N GLY A 213 0.80 9.05 -13.05
CA GLY A 213 1.92 8.15 -13.22
C GLY A 213 2.28 7.38 -11.95
N ILE A 214 3.53 6.92 -11.91
CA ILE A 214 4.10 6.15 -10.80
C ILE A 214 4.91 7.07 -9.92
N TYR A 215 4.86 6.83 -8.61
CA TYR A 215 5.57 7.57 -7.58
C TYR A 215 6.13 6.60 -6.54
N HIS A 216 7.24 6.99 -5.93
CA HIS A 216 7.74 6.34 -4.73
C HIS A 216 7.42 7.17 -3.50
N PHE A 217 7.02 6.51 -2.43
CA PHE A 217 6.89 7.14 -1.13
C PHE A 217 7.34 6.20 -0.01
N THR A 218 8.34 6.65 0.74
CA THR A 218 8.76 6.08 2.03
C THR A 218 9.01 7.23 3.00
N ASN A 219 9.13 6.95 4.31
CA ASN A 219 9.70 7.94 5.22
C ASN A 219 11.20 8.08 4.95
N GLU A 220 11.81 9.14 5.47
CA GLU A 220 13.22 9.44 5.27
C GLU A 220 14.14 8.46 6.00
N GLY A 221 15.35 8.34 5.47
CA GLY A 221 16.44 7.56 6.04
C GLY A 221 16.55 6.16 5.44
N GLU A 222 17.70 5.56 5.65
CA GLU A 222 18.03 4.20 5.30
C GLU A 222 18.32 3.42 6.59
N THR A 223 17.81 2.20 6.71
CA THR A 223 18.07 1.32 7.84
C THR A 223 18.11 -0.14 7.38
N THR A 224 18.50 -1.05 8.29
CA THR A 224 18.35 -2.50 8.10
C THR A 224 17.15 -3.02 8.92
N TRP A 225 16.68 -4.22 8.63
CA TRP A 225 15.67 -4.87 9.49
C TRP A 225 16.17 -5.02 10.93
N PHE A 226 17.47 -5.32 11.09
CA PHE A 226 18.11 -5.45 12.39
C PHE A 226 18.10 -4.13 13.18
N ASP A 227 18.55 -3.04 12.57
CA ASP A 227 18.56 -1.73 13.24
C ASP A 227 17.13 -1.26 13.56
N PHE A 228 16.19 -1.50 12.66
CA PHE A 228 14.77 -1.20 12.91
C PHE A 228 14.24 -2.02 14.09
N ALA A 229 14.58 -3.32 14.18
CA ALA A 229 14.19 -4.14 15.34
C ALA A 229 14.86 -3.68 16.65
N GLN A 230 16.11 -3.21 16.60
CA GLN A 230 16.77 -2.63 17.78
C GLN A 230 16.05 -1.37 18.28
N GLU A 231 15.65 -0.48 17.37
CA GLU A 231 14.90 0.73 17.78
C GLU A 231 13.50 0.39 18.31
N ILE A 232 12.82 -0.62 17.73
CA ILE A 232 11.56 -1.16 18.27
C ILE A 232 11.76 -1.68 19.69
N ASN A 233 12.85 -2.43 19.95
CA ASN A 233 13.17 -2.92 21.30
C ASN A 233 13.37 -1.76 22.26
N LYS A 234 14.24 -0.84 21.94
CA LYS A 234 14.56 0.33 22.74
C LYS A 234 13.33 1.15 23.12
N LEU A 235 12.49 1.48 22.12
CA LEU A 235 11.25 2.22 22.34
C LEU A 235 10.21 1.38 23.09
N GLY A 236 10.11 0.09 22.77
CA GLY A 236 9.21 -0.84 23.43
C GLY A 236 9.49 -0.98 24.92
N VAL A 237 10.74 -1.08 25.32
CA VAL A 237 11.17 -1.11 26.73
C VAL A 237 10.87 0.25 27.38
N LYS A 238 11.25 1.34 26.75
CA LYS A 238 11.00 2.71 27.26
C LYS A 238 9.52 2.96 27.54
N HIS A 239 8.63 2.47 26.69
CA HIS A 239 7.18 2.66 26.80
C HIS A 239 6.45 1.47 27.45
N GLN A 240 7.18 0.56 28.12
CA GLN A 240 6.63 -0.61 28.81
C GLN A 240 5.74 -1.51 27.94
N LYS A 241 6.06 -1.60 26.64
CA LYS A 241 5.43 -2.51 25.68
C LYS A 241 6.24 -3.78 25.49
N ILE A 242 7.53 -3.74 25.83
CA ILE A 242 8.43 -4.89 25.89
C ILE A 242 8.95 -4.96 27.33
N ASN A 243 8.64 -6.08 28.00
CA ASN A 243 8.99 -6.31 29.39
C ASN A 243 10.04 -7.40 29.57
N ASN A 244 10.42 -8.08 28.50
CA ASN A 244 11.44 -9.11 28.49
C ASN A 244 12.79 -8.54 28.05
N ASN A 245 13.89 -9.08 28.59
CA ASN A 245 15.25 -8.70 28.20
C ASN A 245 15.72 -9.54 26.99
N CYS A 246 14.99 -9.44 25.89
CA CYS A 246 15.27 -10.18 24.65
C CYS A 246 16.52 -9.64 23.95
N LYS A 247 17.45 -10.53 23.62
CA LYS A 247 18.64 -10.20 22.82
C LYS A 247 18.28 -10.19 21.33
N VAL A 248 18.50 -9.06 20.66
CA VAL A 248 18.34 -8.94 19.21
C VAL A 248 19.70 -9.12 18.57
N GLN A 249 19.89 -10.18 17.80
CA GLN A 249 21.12 -10.53 17.12
C GLN A 249 21.02 -10.33 15.60
N PRO A 250 22.07 -9.82 14.94
CA PRO A 250 22.08 -9.75 13.49
C PRO A 250 22.25 -11.14 12.87
N CYS A 251 21.70 -11.33 11.68
CA CYS A 251 22.01 -12.45 10.80
C CYS A 251 21.98 -12.00 9.34
N THR A 252 22.53 -12.82 8.44
CA THR A 252 22.41 -12.60 7.01
C THR A 252 21.09 -13.17 6.48
N SER A 253 20.68 -12.71 5.30
CA SER A 253 19.51 -13.26 4.58
C SER A 253 19.67 -14.76 4.33
N ALA A 254 20.89 -15.23 4.01
CA ALA A 254 21.17 -16.64 3.80
C ALA A 254 21.01 -17.47 5.09
N GLU A 255 21.48 -16.97 6.23
CA GLU A 255 21.31 -17.62 7.53
C GLU A 255 19.85 -17.64 7.99
N PHE A 256 19.07 -16.63 7.60
CA PHE A 256 17.63 -16.56 7.90
C PHE A 256 16.84 -17.58 7.07
N ALA A 257 17.14 -17.68 5.78
CA ALA A 257 16.47 -18.61 4.86
C ALA A 257 16.81 -20.10 5.11
N ALA A 258 17.94 -20.38 5.79
CA ALA A 258 18.37 -21.74 6.11
C ALA A 258 17.63 -22.38 7.31
N LYS A 259 16.69 -21.67 7.95
CA LYS A 259 15.86 -22.15 9.07
C LYS A 259 14.51 -22.66 8.61
#